data_01dfedd749107d27f651e30697ab4a39
#
_entry.id   01dfedd749107d27f651e30697ab4a39
#
_cell.length_a   1.000
_cell.length_b   1.000
_cell.length_c   1.000
_cell.angle_alpha   90.00
_cell.angle_beta   90.00
_cell.angle_gamma   90.00
#
_symmetry.space_group_name_H-M   'P 1'
#
loop_
_entity.id
_entity.type
_entity.pdbx_description
1 polymer ?
#
loop_
_entity_poly.entity_id
_entity_poly.type
_entity_poly.pdbx_seq_one_letter_code
_entity_poly.pdbx_strand_id
1 'polypeptide(L)'
;MLGHFKKRGESWYFWVELERGADGKRHQLSRGGFRTRKQAEKAYAEVRDQLRQDSFITPTKTTVGAFLVDEWLPAVRASIRPGTHDHYSKMVHGYVVPRIGGLKLGDLTPGQLNAFYADLLVDGRLHRGPSQPAGLSPKTVRHVHTLLHKALADAVRWGNLGRNPADRAEPPRPRTAEMKVWDLTQLRRFLTRVETNRLGPIWLLMATTGMRRGEVLGLRWADVDLDGGRISVVQTHVLVDRLVIVSEPKTAKGRRSIALDPTTVSALRQYRRLQREERLRYGELWTDTGLVATREDGTAINPRLFSAWFTQHARAADLPLIRLHDLRHSYATAALSAGIPAKVVSERLGHANIAITLDTYSHVLPNMQEQAAEQVAQLILGS
;
A
#
# COMPACT_ATOMS: atom_id res chain seq x y z
N MET A 1 14.36 35.75 28.45
CA MET A 1 14.05 36.54 27.24
C MET A 1 13.18 37.72 27.66
N LEU A 2 13.62 38.94 27.34
CA LEU A 2 12.86 40.16 27.60
C LEU A 2 12.01 40.46 26.38
N GLY A 3 10.68 40.63 26.59
CA GLY A 3 9.77 41.07 25.53
C GLY A 3 9.73 42.58 25.48
N HIS A 4 9.79 43.12 24.29
CA HIS A 4 9.69 44.55 24.07
C HIS A 4 8.30 44.87 23.49
N PHE A 5 7.64 45.88 24.02
CA PHE A 5 6.29 46.31 23.64
C PHE A 5 6.32 47.73 23.10
N LYS A 6 5.63 47.99 21.99
CA LYS A 6 5.52 49.32 21.37
C LYS A 6 4.13 49.54 20.80
N LYS A 7 3.61 50.75 20.94
CA LYS A 7 2.37 51.18 20.28
C LYS A 7 2.74 51.85 18.92
N ARG A 8 2.08 51.44 17.83
CA ARG A 8 2.16 52.09 16.52
C ARG A 8 0.74 52.42 16.04
N GLY A 9 0.41 53.69 15.95
CA GLY A 9 -0.97 54.14 15.71
C GLY A 9 -1.89 53.65 16.83
N GLU A 10 -3.00 52.96 16.50
CA GLU A 10 -3.96 52.44 17.46
C GLU A 10 -3.67 50.99 17.88
N SER A 11 -2.58 50.39 17.37
CA SER A 11 -2.26 48.97 17.62
C SER A 11 -0.99 48.79 18.45
N TRP A 12 -1.00 47.80 19.37
CA TRP A 12 0.15 47.36 20.13
C TRP A 12 0.86 46.24 19.42
N TYR A 13 2.21 46.22 19.58
CA TYR A 13 3.15 45.25 19.02
C TYR A 13 4.06 44.77 20.12
N PHE A 14 4.51 43.53 20.04
CA PHE A 14 5.66 43.06 20.80
C PHE A 14 6.68 42.42 19.88
N TRP A 15 7.94 42.36 20.32
CA TRP A 15 8.97 41.58 19.65
C TRP A 15 9.87 40.88 20.70
N VAL A 16 10.39 39.73 20.26
CA VAL A 16 11.30 38.88 21.04
C VAL A 16 12.50 38.54 20.20
N GLU A 17 13.67 38.62 20.76
CA GLU A 17 14.87 38.11 20.12
C GLU A 17 14.90 36.58 20.27
N LEU A 18 15.03 35.88 19.13
CA LEU A 18 15.23 34.43 19.05
C LEU A 18 16.73 34.14 19.09
N GLU A 19 17.09 32.89 19.35
CA GLU A 19 18.47 32.44 19.22
C GLU A 19 19.00 32.66 17.79
N ARG A 20 20.30 32.79 17.62
CA ARG A 20 20.92 32.97 16.32
C ARG A 20 20.65 31.76 15.45
N GLY A 21 20.22 31.97 14.23
CA GLY A 21 20.05 30.90 13.28
C GLY A 21 21.37 30.22 12.90
N ALA A 22 21.29 29.08 12.20
CA ALA A 22 22.48 28.39 11.69
C ALA A 22 23.30 29.24 10.71
N ASP A 23 22.73 30.34 10.19
CA ASP A 23 23.38 31.37 9.37
C ASP A 23 24.13 32.44 10.20
N GLY A 24 24.14 32.30 11.53
CA GLY A 24 24.75 33.25 12.48
C GLY A 24 23.99 34.57 12.67
N LYS A 25 22.88 34.79 11.97
CA LYS A 25 22.12 36.03 12.04
C LYS A 25 21.15 36.03 13.23
N ARG A 26 20.90 37.24 13.74
CA ARG A 26 19.86 37.44 14.77
C ARG A 26 18.48 37.37 14.14
N HIS A 27 17.65 36.49 14.67
CA HIS A 27 16.27 36.43 14.29
C HIS A 27 15.40 37.12 15.35
N GLN A 28 14.43 37.90 14.90
CA GLN A 28 13.49 38.64 15.75
C GLN A 28 12.06 38.24 15.37
N LEU A 29 11.27 37.78 16.34
CA LEU A 29 9.86 37.58 16.19
C LEU A 29 9.13 38.86 16.55
N SER A 30 8.30 39.40 15.66
CA SER A 30 7.41 40.52 15.91
C SER A 30 5.96 40.12 15.67
N ARG A 31 5.09 40.45 16.60
CA ARG A 31 3.62 40.30 16.44
C ARG A 31 2.94 41.62 16.82
N GLY A 32 1.92 42.00 16.05
CA GLY A 32 1.17 43.25 16.25
C GLY A 32 -0.33 43.09 15.93
N GLY A 33 -1.03 44.22 15.94
CA GLY A 33 -2.47 44.25 15.68
C GLY A 33 -3.32 44.11 16.94
N PHE A 34 -2.72 44.18 18.15
CA PHE A 34 -3.44 44.11 19.42
C PHE A 34 -4.05 45.46 19.79
N ARG A 35 -5.33 45.45 20.16
CA ARG A 35 -6.03 46.69 20.56
C ARG A 35 -5.57 47.27 21.89
N THR A 36 -5.09 46.40 22.81
CA THR A 36 -4.62 46.80 24.12
C THR A 36 -3.24 46.20 24.45
N ARG A 37 -2.48 46.88 25.30
CA ARG A 37 -1.20 46.39 25.82
C ARG A 37 -1.36 45.04 26.54
N LYS A 38 -2.44 44.87 27.30
CA LYS A 38 -2.73 43.61 28.03
C LYS A 38 -2.94 42.44 27.09
N GLN A 39 -3.55 42.65 25.91
CA GLN A 39 -3.66 41.60 24.87
C GLN A 39 -2.30 41.26 24.29
N ALA A 40 -1.43 42.26 24.02
CA ALA A 40 -0.07 41.99 23.55
C ALA A 40 0.77 41.24 24.60
N GLU A 41 0.65 41.57 25.86
CA GLU A 41 1.34 40.88 26.98
C GLU A 41 0.87 39.44 27.13
N LYS A 42 -0.42 39.15 26.99
CA LYS A 42 -0.97 37.79 27.01
C LYS A 42 -0.40 36.98 25.85
N ALA A 43 -0.43 37.51 24.63
CA ALA A 43 0.10 36.83 23.44
C ALA A 43 1.63 36.63 23.54
N TYR A 44 2.35 37.56 24.17
CA TYR A 44 3.77 37.41 24.46
C TYR A 44 4.03 36.28 25.46
N ALA A 45 3.24 36.18 26.53
CA ALA A 45 3.38 35.10 27.51
C ALA A 45 3.20 33.73 26.86
N GLU A 46 2.22 33.58 25.97
CA GLU A 46 1.99 32.34 25.19
C GLU A 46 3.20 31.99 24.32
N VAL A 47 3.79 32.97 23.62
CA VAL A 47 4.99 32.78 22.79
C VAL A 47 6.20 32.42 23.64
N ARG A 48 6.38 33.09 24.78
CA ARG A 48 7.48 32.82 25.74
C ARG A 48 7.41 31.41 26.29
N ASP A 49 6.20 30.96 26.65
CA ASP A 49 6.01 29.61 27.18
C ASP A 49 6.26 28.53 26.09
N GLN A 50 5.86 28.80 24.83
CA GLN A 50 6.21 27.95 23.68
C GLN A 50 7.72 27.87 23.43
N LEU A 51 8.43 29.03 23.55
CA LEU A 51 9.91 29.08 23.42
C LEU A 51 10.61 28.31 24.55
N ARG A 52 10.08 28.35 25.77
CA ARG A 52 10.61 27.59 26.92
C ARG A 52 10.43 26.07 26.79
N GLN A 53 9.36 25.66 26.12
CA GLN A 53 9.03 24.24 25.90
C GLN A 53 9.62 23.68 24.61
N ASP A 54 10.50 24.44 23.94
CA ASP A 54 11.06 24.10 22.62
C ASP A 54 9.97 23.80 21.54
N SER A 55 8.76 24.32 21.78
CA SER A 55 7.59 24.11 20.94
C SER A 55 7.25 25.32 20.05
N PHE A 56 8.07 26.38 20.14
CA PHE A 56 7.88 27.57 19.31
C PHE A 56 8.41 27.32 17.90
N ILE A 57 7.52 27.47 16.93
CA ILE A 57 7.87 27.40 15.52
C ILE A 57 7.72 28.79 14.91
N THR A 58 8.78 29.24 14.25
CA THR A 58 8.75 30.46 13.47
C THR A 58 7.67 30.32 12.37
N PRO A 59 6.69 31.23 12.29
CA PRO A 59 5.67 31.16 11.25
C PRO A 59 6.35 31.13 9.87
N THR A 60 6.28 30.00 9.20
CA THR A 60 6.79 29.87 7.83
C THR A 60 5.71 30.25 6.84
N LYS A 61 6.14 30.82 5.70
CA LYS A 61 5.24 31.07 4.57
C LYS A 61 5.01 29.82 3.72
N THR A 62 5.69 28.72 4.07
CA THR A 62 5.59 27.43 3.34
C THR A 62 4.15 26.96 3.31
N THR A 63 3.68 26.63 2.13
CA THR A 63 2.35 26.06 1.94
C THR A 63 2.39 24.54 2.13
N VAL A 64 1.22 23.93 2.36
CA VAL A 64 1.08 22.46 2.43
C VAL A 64 1.60 21.79 1.16
N GLY A 65 1.30 22.38 -0.01
CA GLY A 65 1.77 21.87 -1.30
C GLY A 65 3.29 21.94 -1.44
N ALA A 66 3.89 23.10 -1.15
CA ALA A 66 5.34 23.30 -1.20
C ALA A 66 6.06 22.32 -0.24
N PHE A 67 5.60 22.22 1.01
CA PHE A 67 6.17 21.28 1.96
C PHE A 67 6.12 19.82 1.45
N LEU A 68 4.97 19.39 0.95
CA LEU A 68 4.79 18.00 0.51
C LEU A 68 5.61 17.67 -0.74
N VAL A 69 5.67 18.58 -1.73
CA VAL A 69 6.28 18.35 -3.04
C VAL A 69 7.79 18.60 -3.01
N ASP A 70 8.20 19.72 -2.42
CA ASP A 70 9.56 20.19 -2.53
C ASP A 70 10.46 19.72 -1.38
N GLU A 71 9.87 19.41 -0.21
CA GLU A 71 10.62 18.99 0.97
C GLU A 71 10.36 17.52 1.32
N TRP A 72 9.09 17.14 1.58
CA TRP A 72 8.78 15.86 2.17
C TRP A 72 8.92 14.67 1.21
N LEU A 73 8.35 14.73 0.00
CA LEU A 73 8.47 13.63 -0.99
C LEU A 73 9.92 13.33 -1.36
N PRO A 74 10.80 14.33 -1.62
CA PRO A 74 12.21 14.07 -1.83
C PRO A 74 12.90 13.43 -0.63
N ALA A 75 12.64 13.94 0.58
CA ALA A 75 13.28 13.46 1.81
C ALA A 75 12.94 12.00 2.14
N VAL A 76 11.67 11.58 1.94
CA VAL A 76 11.27 10.21 2.24
C VAL A 76 11.64 9.20 1.15
N ARG A 77 12.07 9.65 -0.03
CA ARG A 77 12.33 8.79 -1.20
C ARG A 77 13.32 7.67 -0.90
N ALA A 78 14.39 7.95 -0.17
CA ALA A 78 15.41 6.97 0.18
C ALA A 78 14.96 5.99 1.29
N SER A 79 13.97 6.38 2.12
CA SER A 79 13.52 5.61 3.28
C SER A 79 12.33 4.70 3.00
N ILE A 80 11.65 4.86 1.85
CA ILE A 80 10.46 4.09 1.50
C ILE A 80 10.64 3.38 0.15
N ARG A 81 9.85 2.33 -0.07
CA ARG A 81 9.92 1.56 -1.32
C ARG A 81 9.46 2.39 -2.51
N PRO A 82 10.05 2.18 -3.72
CA PRO A 82 9.67 2.93 -4.93
C PRO A 82 8.17 2.94 -5.23
N GLY A 83 7.48 1.80 -5.09
CA GLY A 83 6.03 1.72 -5.27
C GLY A 83 5.22 2.48 -4.22
N THR A 84 5.74 2.63 -2.99
CA THR A 84 5.11 3.45 -1.95
C THR A 84 5.31 4.93 -2.26
N HIS A 85 6.51 5.32 -2.70
CA HIS A 85 6.81 6.68 -3.11
C HIS A 85 5.93 7.11 -4.29
N ASP A 86 5.84 6.29 -5.34
CA ASP A 86 4.95 6.54 -6.49
C ASP A 86 3.48 6.72 -6.05
N HIS A 87 3.02 5.87 -5.14
CA HIS A 87 1.67 5.98 -4.59
C HIS A 87 1.46 7.28 -3.80
N TYR A 88 2.42 7.67 -2.97
CA TYR A 88 2.39 8.92 -2.23
C TYR A 88 2.40 10.13 -3.17
N SER A 89 3.30 10.13 -4.16
CA SER A 89 3.37 11.18 -5.17
C SER A 89 2.03 11.36 -5.89
N LYS A 90 1.42 10.28 -6.34
CA LYS A 90 0.09 10.30 -7.00
C LYS A 90 -1.01 10.85 -6.09
N MET A 91 -1.01 10.51 -4.79
CA MET A 91 -1.98 11.05 -3.84
C MET A 91 -1.74 12.54 -3.57
N VAL A 92 -0.50 12.95 -3.39
CA VAL A 92 -0.14 14.35 -3.15
C VAL A 92 -0.56 15.22 -4.34
N HIS A 93 -0.11 14.89 -5.54
CA HIS A 93 -0.39 15.69 -6.73
C HIS A 93 -1.86 15.61 -7.18
N GLY A 94 -2.48 14.44 -7.03
CA GLY A 94 -3.85 14.22 -7.51
C GLY A 94 -4.93 14.73 -6.56
N TYR A 95 -4.71 14.62 -5.26
CA TYR A 95 -5.77 14.91 -4.29
C TYR A 95 -5.46 16.08 -3.37
N VAL A 96 -4.24 16.13 -2.82
CA VAL A 96 -3.90 17.08 -1.76
C VAL A 96 -3.60 18.47 -2.32
N VAL A 97 -2.64 18.57 -3.25
CA VAL A 97 -2.18 19.84 -3.82
C VAL A 97 -3.31 20.64 -4.46
N PRO A 98 -4.20 20.04 -5.29
CA PRO A 98 -5.26 20.80 -5.94
C PRO A 98 -6.31 21.40 -4.99
N ARG A 99 -6.45 20.87 -3.76
CA ARG A 99 -7.52 21.25 -2.83
C ARG A 99 -7.05 22.05 -1.63
N ILE A 100 -5.97 21.61 -1.01
CA ILE A 100 -5.45 22.26 0.22
C ILE A 100 -3.97 22.65 0.10
N GLY A 101 -3.35 22.44 -1.07
CA GLY A 101 -1.94 22.74 -1.27
C GLY A 101 -1.58 24.22 -1.11
N GLY A 102 -2.51 25.14 -1.36
CA GLY A 102 -2.31 26.58 -1.19
C GLY A 102 -2.42 27.08 0.26
N LEU A 103 -2.93 26.26 1.19
CA LEU A 103 -3.00 26.63 2.60
C LEU A 103 -1.58 26.71 3.20
N LYS A 104 -1.34 27.68 4.08
CA LYS A 104 -0.08 27.71 4.84
C LYS A 104 -0.01 26.52 5.76
N LEU A 105 1.15 25.89 5.83
CA LEU A 105 1.38 24.67 6.62
C LEU A 105 1.06 24.91 8.11
N GLY A 106 1.47 26.06 8.66
CA GLY A 106 1.22 26.43 10.06
C GLY A 106 -0.23 26.77 10.39
N ASP A 107 -1.04 27.10 9.39
CA ASP A 107 -2.44 27.48 9.56
C ASP A 107 -3.40 26.28 9.33
N LEU A 108 -2.87 25.10 8.99
CA LEU A 108 -3.68 23.90 8.73
C LEU A 108 -4.32 23.39 10.02
N THR A 109 -5.65 23.26 10.01
CA THR A 109 -6.46 22.86 11.15
C THR A 109 -7.10 21.49 10.95
N PRO A 110 -7.47 20.78 12.03
CA PRO A 110 -8.25 19.53 11.94
C PRO A 110 -9.58 19.70 11.19
N GLY A 111 -10.26 20.85 11.37
CA GLY A 111 -11.52 21.17 10.69
C GLY A 111 -11.35 21.27 9.17
N GLN A 112 -10.27 21.89 8.68
CA GLN A 112 -9.95 21.95 7.25
C GLN A 112 -9.63 20.56 6.68
N LEU A 113 -8.94 19.69 7.44
CA LEU A 113 -8.71 18.31 7.03
C LEU A 113 -10.02 17.53 6.93
N ASN A 114 -10.94 17.70 7.90
CA ASN A 114 -12.24 17.02 7.86
C ASN A 114 -13.09 17.50 6.66
N ALA A 115 -13.11 18.82 6.38
CA ALA A 115 -13.76 19.37 5.20
C ALA A 115 -13.17 18.82 3.89
N PHE A 116 -11.84 18.74 3.83
CA PHE A 116 -11.13 18.15 2.70
C PHE A 116 -11.48 16.66 2.50
N TYR A 117 -11.59 15.87 3.57
CA TYR A 117 -12.01 14.46 3.46
C TYR A 117 -13.47 14.34 2.98
N ALA A 118 -14.34 15.20 3.44
CA ALA A 118 -15.73 15.25 2.99
C ALA A 118 -15.81 15.59 1.48
N ASP A 119 -15.05 16.56 1.02
CA ASP A 119 -14.95 16.91 -0.41
C ASP A 119 -14.47 15.73 -1.26
N LEU A 120 -13.43 15.02 -0.82
CA LEU A 120 -12.93 13.83 -1.52
C LEU A 120 -13.97 12.71 -1.62
N LEU A 121 -14.85 12.56 -0.63
CA LEU A 121 -15.95 11.58 -0.67
C LEU A 121 -17.03 11.96 -1.66
N VAL A 122 -17.23 13.25 -1.92
CA VAL A 122 -18.26 13.75 -2.84
C VAL A 122 -17.75 13.84 -4.27
N ASP A 123 -16.57 14.45 -4.50
CA ASP A 123 -16.01 14.73 -5.83
C ASP A 123 -14.48 14.56 -5.90
N GLY A 124 -13.96 13.50 -5.32
CA GLY A 124 -12.53 13.24 -5.29
C GLY A 124 -11.95 12.51 -6.51
N ARG A 125 -12.76 11.96 -7.39
CA ARG A 125 -12.27 11.07 -8.46
C ARG A 125 -11.73 11.84 -9.65
N LEU A 126 -10.44 11.68 -9.96
CA LEU A 126 -9.75 12.37 -11.06
C LEU A 126 -10.19 11.89 -12.45
N HIS A 127 -10.48 10.59 -12.61
CA HIS A 127 -10.92 10.01 -13.87
C HIS A 127 -12.20 9.23 -13.63
N ARG A 128 -13.26 9.58 -14.31
CA ARG A 128 -14.57 8.92 -14.20
C ARG A 128 -14.81 8.04 -15.42
N GLY A 129 -15.15 6.77 -15.17
CA GLY A 129 -15.89 5.98 -16.15
C GLY A 129 -17.38 6.33 -16.10
N PRO A 130 -18.16 6.04 -17.16
CA PRO A 130 -19.56 6.44 -17.28
C PRO A 130 -20.46 6.03 -16.09
N SER A 131 -20.16 4.92 -15.45
CA SER A 131 -20.92 4.35 -14.32
C SER A 131 -20.24 4.50 -12.96
N GLN A 132 -19.18 5.30 -12.85
CA GLN A 132 -18.44 5.42 -11.59
C GLN A 132 -18.88 6.65 -10.79
N PRO A 133 -19.02 6.55 -9.44
CA PRO A 133 -19.35 7.69 -8.60
C PRO A 133 -18.26 8.75 -8.66
N ALA A 134 -18.65 10.02 -8.42
CA ALA A 134 -17.73 11.16 -8.42
C ALA A 134 -16.72 11.10 -7.28
N GLY A 135 -17.15 10.64 -6.12
CA GLY A 135 -16.35 10.60 -4.91
C GLY A 135 -15.39 9.43 -4.86
N LEU A 136 -14.40 9.55 -3.98
CA LEU A 136 -13.50 8.46 -3.61
C LEU A 136 -14.16 7.50 -2.62
N SER A 137 -13.67 6.27 -2.59
CA SER A 137 -14.07 5.34 -1.52
C SER A 137 -13.54 5.78 -0.15
N PRO A 138 -14.27 5.51 0.94
CA PRO A 138 -13.80 5.77 2.31
C PRO A 138 -12.39 5.22 2.58
N LYS A 139 -12.06 4.06 1.99
CA LYS A 139 -10.73 3.44 2.10
C LYS A 139 -9.65 4.30 1.43
N THR A 140 -9.93 4.88 0.27
CA THR A 140 -8.96 5.75 -0.43
C THR A 140 -8.74 7.05 0.36
N VAL A 141 -9.81 7.67 0.87
CA VAL A 141 -9.71 8.88 1.70
C VAL A 141 -8.91 8.60 2.98
N ARG A 142 -9.12 7.43 3.61
CA ARG A 142 -8.30 7.03 4.76
C ARG A 142 -6.83 6.83 4.42
N HIS A 143 -6.49 6.36 3.22
CA HIS A 143 -5.09 6.30 2.76
C HIS A 143 -4.49 7.70 2.59
N VAL A 144 -5.26 8.67 2.07
CA VAL A 144 -4.84 10.08 1.99
C VAL A 144 -4.60 10.65 3.38
N HIS A 145 -5.49 10.37 4.35
CA HIS A 145 -5.27 10.75 5.75
C HIS A 145 -3.99 10.15 6.32
N THR A 146 -3.76 8.84 6.13
CA THR A 146 -2.56 8.16 6.65
C THR A 146 -1.27 8.77 6.08
N LEU A 147 -1.28 9.15 4.81
CA LEU A 147 -0.18 9.86 4.17
C LEU A 147 0.04 11.23 4.82
N LEU A 148 -1.03 12.04 4.92
CA LEU A 148 -0.97 13.37 5.53
C LEU A 148 -0.53 13.31 6.99
N HIS A 149 -1.09 12.39 7.76
CA HIS A 149 -0.71 12.18 9.15
C HIS A 149 0.80 11.90 9.29
N LYS A 150 1.35 11.02 8.43
CA LYS A 150 2.78 10.74 8.39
C LYS A 150 3.59 11.99 8.00
N ALA A 151 3.21 12.67 6.92
CA ALA A 151 3.94 13.85 6.44
C ALA A 151 3.93 14.99 7.45
N LEU A 152 2.80 15.24 8.11
CA LEU A 152 2.66 16.27 9.12
C LEU A 152 3.37 15.89 10.44
N ALA A 153 3.44 14.59 10.78
CA ALA A 153 4.28 14.12 11.88
C ALA A 153 5.79 14.33 11.58
N ASP A 154 6.20 14.11 10.34
CA ASP A 154 7.56 14.42 9.89
C ASP A 154 7.81 15.95 9.93
N ALA A 155 6.82 16.78 9.56
CA ALA A 155 6.90 18.24 9.69
C ALA A 155 7.10 18.70 11.15
N VAL A 156 6.41 18.05 12.10
CA VAL A 156 6.63 18.30 13.54
C VAL A 156 8.07 17.92 13.94
N ARG A 157 8.51 16.74 13.56
CA ARG A 157 9.86 16.25 13.87
C ARG A 157 10.97 17.13 13.26
N TRP A 158 10.71 17.74 12.09
CA TRP A 158 11.66 18.64 11.42
C TRP A 158 11.56 20.10 11.89
N GLY A 159 10.67 20.41 12.86
CA GLY A 159 10.50 21.75 13.39
C GLY A 159 9.67 22.70 12.53
N ASN A 160 8.98 22.19 11.50
CA ASN A 160 8.10 22.98 10.62
C ASN A 160 6.70 23.20 11.22
N LEU A 161 6.28 22.33 12.15
CA LEU A 161 5.00 22.40 12.87
C LEU A 161 5.19 22.13 14.37
N GLY A 162 4.38 22.80 15.22
CA GLY A 162 4.37 22.54 16.68
C GLY A 162 3.53 21.34 17.09
N ARG A 163 2.55 20.99 16.27
CA ARG A 163 1.68 19.84 16.48
C ARG A 163 1.15 19.33 15.16
N ASN A 164 0.83 18.04 15.12
CA ASN A 164 0.22 17.46 13.94
C ASN A 164 -1.30 17.69 13.95
N PRO A 165 -1.86 18.50 13.03
CA PRO A 165 -3.31 18.71 12.99
C PRO A 165 -4.10 17.45 12.61
N ALA A 166 -3.47 16.46 11.96
CA ALA A 166 -4.12 15.21 11.59
C ALA A 166 -4.39 14.27 12.79
N ASP A 167 -3.75 14.47 13.96
CA ASP A 167 -4.02 13.70 15.17
C ASP A 167 -5.46 13.87 15.67
N ARG A 168 -6.07 15.02 15.39
CA ARG A 168 -7.44 15.36 15.80
C ARG A 168 -8.43 15.41 14.62
N ALA A 169 -7.99 15.01 13.42
CA ALA A 169 -8.87 14.90 12.27
C ALA A 169 -9.60 13.54 12.30
N GLU A 170 -10.80 13.52 11.75
CA GLU A 170 -11.69 12.36 11.72
C GLU A 170 -11.83 11.80 10.30
N PRO A 171 -10.90 10.92 9.84
CA PRO A 171 -11.02 10.29 8.54
C PRO A 171 -12.18 9.29 8.52
N PRO A 172 -12.82 9.08 7.35
CA PRO A 172 -13.93 8.14 7.23
C PRO A 172 -13.49 6.72 7.62
N ARG A 173 -14.40 5.96 8.23
CA ARG A 173 -14.20 4.56 8.58
C ARG A 173 -14.60 3.68 7.38
N PRO A 174 -13.66 2.96 6.74
CA PRO A 174 -14.00 2.02 5.67
C PRO A 174 -14.85 0.88 6.23
N ARG A 175 -15.92 0.53 5.52
CA ARG A 175 -16.59 -0.75 5.77
C ARG A 175 -15.70 -1.87 5.22
N THR A 176 -15.53 -2.92 5.99
CA THR A 176 -14.87 -4.14 5.50
C THR A 176 -15.80 -4.78 4.47
N ALA A 177 -15.38 -4.79 3.21
CA ALA A 177 -16.12 -5.51 2.18
C ALA A 177 -15.90 -7.01 2.39
N GLU A 178 -16.96 -7.78 2.25
CA GLU A 178 -16.90 -9.23 2.25
C GLU A 178 -15.95 -9.72 1.15
N MET A 179 -15.11 -10.67 1.50
CA MET A 179 -14.11 -11.23 0.61
C MET A 179 -14.80 -12.23 -0.34
N LYS A 180 -14.70 -11.94 -1.64
CA LYS A 180 -15.23 -12.87 -2.66
C LYS A 180 -14.13 -13.87 -3.03
N VAL A 181 -14.42 -15.14 -2.87
CA VAL A 181 -13.55 -16.26 -3.24
C VAL A 181 -14.27 -17.21 -4.17
N TRP A 182 -13.53 -17.94 -4.98
CA TRP A 182 -14.05 -19.06 -5.75
C TRP A 182 -14.01 -20.35 -4.90
N ASP A 183 -15.05 -21.14 -5.00
CA ASP A 183 -15.07 -22.51 -4.50
C ASP A 183 -14.25 -23.46 -5.40
N LEU A 184 -14.15 -24.75 -4.99
CA LEU A 184 -13.37 -25.73 -5.72
C LEU A 184 -13.92 -26.01 -7.13
N THR A 185 -15.24 -25.93 -7.31
CA THR A 185 -15.89 -26.13 -8.62
C THR A 185 -15.55 -24.99 -9.56
N GLN A 186 -15.63 -23.76 -9.07
CA GLN A 186 -15.27 -22.55 -9.81
C GLN A 186 -13.79 -22.50 -10.15
N LEU A 187 -12.91 -22.89 -9.21
CA LEU A 187 -11.46 -23.00 -9.47
C LEU A 187 -11.15 -24.02 -10.57
N ARG A 188 -11.79 -25.21 -10.54
CA ARG A 188 -11.63 -26.22 -11.58
C ARG A 188 -12.11 -25.71 -12.93
N ARG A 189 -13.30 -25.09 -12.98
CA ARG A 189 -13.86 -24.50 -14.20
C ARG A 189 -12.94 -23.44 -14.82
N PHE A 190 -12.34 -22.60 -13.98
CA PHE A 190 -11.34 -21.64 -14.44
C PHE A 190 -10.11 -22.34 -15.03
N LEU A 191 -9.52 -23.31 -14.33
CA LEU A 191 -8.33 -24.03 -14.78
C LEU A 191 -8.59 -24.79 -16.09
N THR A 192 -9.72 -25.46 -16.23
CA THR A 192 -10.14 -26.09 -17.51
C THR A 192 -10.23 -25.05 -18.63
N ARG A 193 -10.79 -23.85 -18.37
CA ARG A 193 -10.91 -22.80 -19.38
C ARG A 193 -9.54 -22.29 -19.86
N VAL A 194 -8.53 -22.28 -19.00
CA VAL A 194 -7.19 -21.76 -19.31
C VAL A 194 -6.18 -22.85 -19.67
N GLU A 195 -6.57 -24.12 -19.67
CA GLU A 195 -5.67 -25.24 -19.88
C GLU A 195 -4.89 -25.15 -21.20
N THR A 196 -5.59 -24.79 -22.29
CA THR A 196 -4.98 -24.61 -23.62
C THR A 196 -4.38 -23.22 -23.84
N ASN A 197 -4.49 -22.32 -22.87
CA ASN A 197 -3.91 -20.99 -22.94
C ASN A 197 -2.39 -21.07 -22.76
N ARG A 198 -1.65 -20.28 -23.51
CA ARG A 198 -0.17 -20.21 -23.36
C ARG A 198 0.27 -20.01 -21.92
N LEU A 199 -0.44 -19.19 -21.13
CA LEU A 199 -0.17 -18.94 -19.72
C LEU A 199 -0.94 -19.89 -18.79
N GLY A 200 -1.56 -20.94 -19.30
CA GLY A 200 -2.28 -21.97 -18.50
C GLY A 200 -1.45 -22.48 -17.33
N PRO A 201 -0.19 -22.89 -17.52
CA PRO A 201 0.70 -23.32 -16.43
C PRO A 201 0.96 -22.25 -15.38
N ILE A 202 0.93 -20.97 -15.75
CA ILE A 202 1.10 -19.85 -14.80
C ILE A 202 -0.16 -19.64 -13.96
N TRP A 203 -1.34 -19.79 -14.57
CA TRP A 203 -2.61 -19.75 -13.82
C TRP A 203 -2.73 -20.95 -12.86
N LEU A 204 -2.32 -22.12 -13.29
CA LEU A 204 -2.26 -23.32 -12.45
C LEU A 204 -1.31 -23.10 -11.26
N LEU A 205 -0.09 -22.61 -11.50
CA LEU A 205 0.87 -22.28 -10.45
C LEU A 205 0.26 -21.31 -9.42
N MET A 206 -0.45 -20.26 -9.86
CA MET A 206 -1.10 -19.34 -8.94
C MET A 206 -2.21 -19.99 -8.11
N ALA A 207 -3.01 -20.84 -8.74
CA ALA A 207 -4.15 -21.50 -8.09
C ALA A 207 -3.69 -22.56 -7.05
N THR A 208 -2.55 -23.24 -7.29
CA THR A 208 -2.03 -24.33 -6.43
C THR A 208 -1.06 -23.86 -5.36
N THR A 209 -0.52 -22.65 -5.48
CA THR A 209 0.49 -22.12 -4.53
C THR A 209 0.03 -20.89 -3.74
N GLY A 210 -0.99 -20.18 -4.22
CA GLY A 210 -1.44 -18.93 -3.63
C GLY A 210 -0.41 -17.80 -3.73
N MET A 211 0.57 -17.84 -4.65
CA MET A 211 1.56 -16.78 -4.87
C MET A 211 0.89 -15.45 -5.22
N ARG A 212 1.51 -14.36 -4.79
CA ARG A 212 1.08 -13.02 -5.20
C ARG A 212 1.39 -12.77 -6.66
N ARG A 213 0.57 -11.97 -7.35
CA ARG A 213 0.79 -11.59 -8.76
C ARG A 213 2.24 -11.16 -9.04
N GLY A 214 2.78 -10.25 -8.22
CA GLY A 214 4.14 -9.76 -8.41
C GLY A 214 5.22 -10.82 -8.18
N GLU A 215 4.99 -11.79 -7.30
CA GLU A 215 5.89 -12.92 -7.05
C GLU A 215 5.92 -13.85 -8.26
N VAL A 216 4.76 -14.15 -8.86
CA VAL A 216 4.68 -15.00 -10.06
C VAL A 216 5.33 -14.32 -11.27
N LEU A 217 5.03 -13.02 -11.47
CA LEU A 217 5.62 -12.26 -12.60
C LEU A 217 7.12 -11.99 -12.42
N GLY A 218 7.62 -12.04 -11.18
CA GLY A 218 9.04 -11.91 -10.88
C GLY A 218 9.77 -13.25 -10.72
N LEU A 219 9.10 -14.39 -10.84
CA LEU A 219 9.72 -15.71 -10.69
C LEU A 219 10.67 -15.97 -11.86
N ARG A 220 11.91 -16.39 -11.57
CA ARG A 220 12.92 -16.75 -12.54
C ARG A 220 13.07 -18.26 -12.64
N TRP A 221 13.49 -18.78 -13.79
CA TRP A 221 13.81 -20.19 -13.93
C TRP A 221 14.99 -20.64 -13.03
N ALA A 222 15.88 -19.73 -12.67
CA ALA A 222 16.95 -19.99 -11.70
C ALA A 222 16.44 -20.25 -10.27
N ASP A 223 15.22 -19.79 -9.96
CA ASP A 223 14.58 -19.96 -8.65
C ASP A 223 13.59 -21.14 -8.64
N VAL A 224 13.54 -21.96 -9.71
CA VAL A 224 12.65 -23.11 -9.88
C VAL A 224 13.45 -24.38 -10.00
N ASP A 225 13.34 -25.24 -8.99
CA ASP A 225 13.85 -26.59 -8.98
C ASP A 225 12.71 -27.57 -9.38
N LEU A 226 12.67 -27.92 -10.68
CA LEU A 226 11.66 -28.83 -11.20
C LEU A 226 11.88 -30.29 -10.81
N ASP A 227 13.11 -30.68 -10.47
CA ASP A 227 13.42 -32.04 -10.08
C ASP A 227 13.14 -32.24 -8.57
N GLY A 228 13.49 -31.27 -7.75
CA GLY A 228 13.09 -31.25 -6.33
C GLY A 228 11.65 -30.80 -6.09
N GLY A 229 10.89 -30.40 -7.14
CA GLY A 229 9.50 -29.96 -7.03
C GLY A 229 9.34 -28.72 -6.13
N ARG A 230 10.19 -27.70 -6.26
CA ARG A 230 10.21 -26.53 -5.39
C ARG A 230 10.43 -25.23 -6.16
N ILE A 231 9.91 -24.15 -5.62
CA ILE A 231 10.20 -22.78 -6.05
C ILE A 231 10.67 -21.94 -4.88
N SER A 232 11.56 -21.01 -5.14
CA SER A 232 12.04 -20.01 -4.17
C SER A 232 11.51 -18.62 -4.54
N VAL A 233 10.72 -18.03 -3.66
CA VAL A 233 10.24 -16.65 -3.85
C VAL A 233 11.28 -15.70 -3.30
N VAL A 234 12.06 -15.06 -4.18
CA VAL A 234 13.17 -14.18 -3.79
C VAL A 234 12.98 -12.73 -4.26
N GLN A 235 12.12 -12.52 -5.26
CA GLN A 235 11.83 -11.21 -5.81
C GLN A 235 10.38 -11.07 -6.23
N THR A 236 9.96 -9.85 -6.52
CA THR A 236 8.62 -9.51 -6.99
C THR A 236 8.67 -8.40 -8.02
N HIS A 237 7.83 -8.47 -9.03
CA HIS A 237 7.66 -7.38 -9.98
C HIS A 237 6.57 -6.42 -9.51
N VAL A 238 6.90 -5.14 -9.49
CA VAL A 238 5.96 -4.05 -9.19
C VAL A 238 5.96 -3.04 -10.34
N LEU A 239 4.82 -2.37 -10.51
CA LEU A 239 4.69 -1.32 -11.53
C LEU A 239 4.89 0.03 -10.84
N VAL A 240 5.89 0.78 -11.28
CA VAL A 240 6.20 2.15 -10.84
C VAL A 240 6.36 3.01 -12.08
N ASP A 241 5.63 4.10 -12.17
CA ASP A 241 5.63 5.01 -13.33
C ASP A 241 5.54 4.30 -14.70
N ARG A 242 4.63 3.33 -14.79
CA ARG A 242 4.41 2.46 -15.96
C ARG A 242 5.55 1.48 -16.28
N LEU A 243 6.65 1.52 -15.55
CA LEU A 243 7.78 0.59 -15.71
C LEU A 243 7.63 -0.59 -14.74
N VAL A 244 7.96 -1.77 -15.23
CA VAL A 244 8.06 -2.97 -14.37
C VAL A 244 9.44 -2.94 -13.73
N ILE A 245 9.47 -2.84 -12.41
CA ILE A 245 10.72 -2.89 -11.64
C ILE A 245 10.77 -4.13 -10.75
N VAL A 246 11.98 -4.63 -10.55
CA VAL A 246 12.26 -5.70 -9.60
C VAL A 246 12.32 -5.10 -8.20
N SER A 247 11.64 -5.74 -7.25
CA SER A 247 11.67 -5.38 -5.84
C SER A 247 11.81 -6.63 -5.00
N GLU A 248 12.41 -6.51 -3.84
CA GLU A 248 12.43 -7.60 -2.86
C GLU A 248 11.03 -7.83 -2.25
N PRO A 249 10.73 -9.03 -1.75
CA PRO A 249 9.52 -9.28 -0.98
C PRO A 249 9.37 -8.32 0.20
N LYS A 250 8.14 -7.94 0.55
CA LYS A 250 7.86 -6.89 1.56
C LYS A 250 8.37 -7.21 2.96
N THR A 251 8.54 -8.47 3.30
CA THR A 251 8.97 -8.94 4.62
C THR A 251 9.99 -10.06 4.46
N ALA A 252 10.80 -10.31 5.49
CA ALA A 252 11.74 -11.45 5.51
C ALA A 252 11.01 -12.79 5.26
N LYS A 253 9.81 -12.98 5.82
CA LYS A 253 8.94 -14.14 5.57
C LYS A 253 8.37 -14.19 4.15
N GLY A 254 8.51 -13.12 3.37
CA GLY A 254 8.20 -13.12 1.94
C GLY A 254 9.19 -13.94 1.12
N ARG A 255 10.44 -14.05 1.56
CA ARG A 255 11.42 -15.02 1.02
C ARG A 255 11.08 -16.39 1.59
N ARG A 256 10.63 -17.30 0.76
CA ARG A 256 10.18 -18.63 1.17
C ARG A 256 10.33 -19.63 0.04
N SER A 257 10.46 -20.89 0.41
CA SER A 257 10.35 -22.00 -0.52
C SER A 257 8.91 -22.57 -0.49
N ILE A 258 8.39 -22.91 -1.67
CA ILE A 258 7.05 -23.49 -1.83
C ILE A 258 7.22 -24.82 -2.57
N ALA A 259 6.75 -25.92 -1.97
CA ALA A 259 6.68 -27.21 -2.63
C ALA A 259 5.56 -27.21 -3.68
N LEU A 260 5.84 -27.79 -4.84
CA LEU A 260 4.91 -27.94 -5.96
C LEU A 260 4.37 -29.36 -6.00
N ASP A 261 3.14 -29.50 -6.43
CA ASP A 261 2.55 -30.80 -6.77
C ASP A 261 3.06 -31.30 -8.14
N PRO A 262 3.00 -32.64 -8.40
CA PRO A 262 3.52 -33.21 -9.65
C PRO A 262 2.87 -32.65 -10.92
N THR A 263 1.57 -32.30 -10.86
CA THR A 263 0.84 -31.72 -12.01
C THR A 263 1.38 -30.35 -12.36
N THR A 264 1.57 -29.49 -11.37
CA THR A 264 2.16 -28.16 -11.55
C THR A 264 3.60 -28.27 -12.07
N VAL A 265 4.41 -29.22 -11.57
CA VAL A 265 5.77 -29.45 -12.07
C VAL A 265 5.74 -29.87 -13.55
N SER A 266 4.86 -30.81 -13.93
CA SER A 266 4.71 -31.26 -15.31
C SER A 266 4.32 -30.12 -16.26
N ALA A 267 3.34 -29.31 -15.84
CA ALA A 267 2.89 -28.15 -16.60
C ALA A 267 4.02 -27.11 -16.78
N LEU A 268 4.81 -26.85 -15.75
CA LEU A 268 5.95 -25.93 -15.84
C LEU A 268 7.07 -26.48 -16.72
N ARG A 269 7.31 -27.81 -16.73
CA ARG A 269 8.27 -28.43 -17.65
C ARG A 269 7.85 -28.28 -19.12
N GLN A 270 6.56 -28.45 -19.42
CA GLN A 270 6.01 -28.22 -20.75
C GLN A 270 6.11 -26.75 -21.15
N TYR A 271 5.78 -25.85 -20.24
CA TYR A 271 5.88 -24.41 -20.49
C TYR A 271 7.32 -23.94 -20.74
N ARG A 272 8.29 -24.51 -20.03
CA ARG A 272 9.72 -24.25 -20.29
C ARG A 272 10.17 -24.71 -21.66
N ARG A 273 9.61 -25.82 -22.16
CA ARG A 273 9.85 -26.28 -23.54
C ARG A 273 9.26 -25.29 -24.55
N LEU A 274 8.00 -24.89 -24.36
CA LEU A 274 7.36 -23.89 -25.19
C LEU A 274 8.18 -22.58 -25.28
N GLN A 275 8.66 -22.06 -24.16
CA GLN A 275 9.50 -20.87 -24.17
C GLN A 275 10.81 -21.05 -24.92
N ARG A 276 11.41 -22.24 -24.90
CA ARG A 276 12.61 -22.54 -25.68
C ARG A 276 12.31 -22.55 -27.20
N GLU A 277 11.16 -23.07 -27.60
CA GLU A 277 10.69 -23.05 -28.99
C GLU A 277 10.40 -21.62 -29.47
N GLU A 278 9.77 -20.82 -28.62
CA GLU A 278 9.53 -19.39 -28.87
C GLU A 278 10.87 -18.64 -29.04
N ARG A 279 11.84 -18.88 -28.13
CA ARG A 279 13.17 -18.28 -28.22
C ARG A 279 13.86 -18.60 -29.57
N LEU A 280 13.76 -19.83 -30.03
CA LEU A 280 14.30 -20.22 -31.33
C LEU A 280 13.58 -19.51 -32.51
N ARG A 281 12.25 -19.35 -32.38
CA ARG A 281 11.42 -18.67 -33.39
C ARG A 281 11.70 -17.18 -33.49
N TYR A 282 11.86 -16.51 -32.34
CA TYR A 282 12.14 -15.08 -32.27
C TYR A 282 13.62 -14.74 -32.54
N GLY A 283 14.56 -15.70 -32.36
CA GLY A 283 15.99 -15.49 -32.61
C GLY A 283 16.54 -14.29 -31.84
N GLU A 284 17.14 -13.35 -32.57
CA GLU A 284 17.73 -12.13 -31.99
C GLU A 284 16.69 -11.16 -31.41
N LEU A 285 15.43 -11.27 -31.79
CA LEU A 285 14.34 -10.46 -31.21
C LEU A 285 13.88 -10.96 -29.85
N TRP A 286 14.37 -12.11 -29.40
CA TRP A 286 14.06 -12.62 -28.09
C TRP A 286 14.76 -11.83 -26.97
N THR A 287 13.98 -11.35 -25.99
CA THR A 287 14.55 -10.72 -24.80
C THR A 287 14.73 -11.76 -23.70
N ASP A 288 15.98 -12.12 -23.39
CA ASP A 288 16.28 -13.08 -22.32
C ASP A 288 16.21 -12.43 -20.95
N THR A 289 15.05 -12.51 -20.32
CA THR A 289 14.81 -11.99 -18.97
C THR A 289 15.03 -13.04 -17.88
N GLY A 290 15.22 -14.31 -18.23
CA GLY A 290 15.28 -15.43 -17.30
C GLY A 290 13.97 -15.72 -16.53
N LEU A 291 12.88 -14.98 -16.83
CA LEU A 291 11.61 -15.10 -16.14
C LEU A 291 10.82 -16.33 -16.55
N VAL A 292 10.05 -16.88 -15.61
CA VAL A 292 9.08 -17.95 -15.87
C VAL A 292 7.90 -17.40 -16.66
N ALA A 293 7.26 -16.33 -16.20
CA ALA A 293 6.10 -15.74 -16.85
C ALA A 293 6.53 -14.58 -17.76
N THR A 294 6.54 -14.82 -19.08
CA THR A 294 6.92 -13.85 -20.12
C THR A 294 5.84 -13.71 -21.18
N ARG A 295 5.96 -12.67 -22.00
CA ARG A 295 5.32 -12.61 -23.31
C ARG A 295 6.03 -13.58 -24.28
N GLU A 296 5.48 -13.75 -25.47
CA GLU A 296 6.02 -14.65 -26.50
C GLU A 296 7.41 -14.24 -26.99
N ASP A 297 7.75 -12.97 -26.90
CA ASP A 297 9.04 -12.36 -27.24
C ASP A 297 10.06 -12.39 -26.07
N GLY A 298 9.74 -13.05 -24.95
CA GLY A 298 10.58 -13.12 -23.76
C GLY A 298 10.50 -11.90 -22.83
N THR A 299 9.82 -10.82 -23.22
CA THR A 299 9.69 -9.62 -22.41
C THR A 299 8.80 -9.83 -21.18
N ALA A 300 9.03 -9.01 -20.15
CA ALA A 300 8.24 -9.08 -18.90
C ALA A 300 6.78 -8.68 -19.14
N ILE A 301 5.86 -9.41 -18.52
CA ILE A 301 4.43 -9.11 -18.59
C ILE A 301 4.10 -7.92 -17.67
N ASN A 302 3.40 -6.92 -18.22
CA ASN A 302 2.89 -5.82 -17.43
C ASN A 302 1.84 -6.33 -16.41
N PRO A 303 2.02 -6.06 -15.10
CA PRO A 303 1.11 -6.55 -14.05
C PRO A 303 -0.37 -6.14 -14.23
N ARG A 304 -0.64 -5.00 -14.89
CA ARG A 304 -2.02 -4.57 -15.17
C ARG A 304 -2.66 -5.42 -16.26
N LEU A 305 -1.92 -5.69 -17.34
CA LEU A 305 -2.37 -6.57 -18.43
C LEU A 305 -2.63 -7.99 -17.92
N PHE A 306 -1.72 -8.52 -17.09
CA PHE A 306 -1.91 -9.84 -16.51
C PHE A 306 -3.21 -9.93 -15.68
N SER A 307 -3.53 -8.91 -14.89
CA SER A 307 -4.80 -8.86 -14.16
C SER A 307 -6.01 -8.69 -15.09
N ALA A 308 -5.87 -7.98 -16.20
CA ALA A 308 -6.94 -7.84 -17.20
C ALA A 308 -7.23 -9.18 -17.90
N TRP A 309 -6.18 -9.93 -18.27
CA TRP A 309 -6.33 -11.29 -18.84
C TRP A 309 -7.02 -12.26 -17.88
N PHE A 310 -6.67 -12.22 -16.58
CA PHE A 310 -7.40 -13.00 -15.58
C PHE A 310 -8.90 -12.69 -15.60
N THR A 311 -9.27 -11.41 -15.59
CA THR A 311 -10.68 -10.98 -15.63
C THR A 311 -11.36 -11.43 -16.92
N GLN A 312 -10.67 -11.38 -18.05
CA GLN A 312 -11.18 -11.87 -19.34
C GLN A 312 -11.44 -13.37 -19.31
N HIS A 313 -10.51 -14.17 -18.81
CA HIS A 313 -10.67 -15.62 -18.67
C HIS A 313 -11.79 -16.00 -17.69
N ALA A 314 -11.92 -15.28 -16.57
CA ALA A 314 -13.00 -15.47 -15.61
C ALA A 314 -14.39 -15.23 -16.25
N ARG A 315 -14.52 -14.15 -17.04
CA ARG A 315 -15.74 -13.87 -17.79
C ARG A 315 -16.02 -14.94 -18.84
N ALA A 316 -15.01 -15.36 -19.60
CA ALA A 316 -15.16 -16.40 -20.64
C ALA A 316 -15.48 -17.79 -20.05
N ALA A 317 -15.20 -17.99 -18.77
CA ALA A 317 -15.61 -19.18 -18.01
C ALA A 317 -16.97 -19.01 -17.31
N ASP A 318 -17.65 -17.88 -17.50
CA ASP A 318 -18.90 -17.53 -16.83
C ASP A 318 -18.81 -17.71 -15.29
N LEU A 319 -17.76 -17.11 -14.71
CA LEU A 319 -17.47 -17.16 -13.28
C LEU A 319 -17.78 -15.82 -12.60
N PRO A 320 -18.15 -15.83 -11.31
CA PRO A 320 -18.24 -14.61 -10.52
C PRO A 320 -16.93 -13.83 -10.60
N LEU A 321 -17.00 -12.51 -10.87
CA LEU A 321 -15.80 -11.70 -10.98
C LEU A 321 -15.18 -11.48 -9.61
N ILE A 322 -13.95 -11.94 -9.47
CA ILE A 322 -13.06 -11.68 -8.34
C ILE A 322 -11.83 -10.94 -8.84
N ARG A 323 -11.10 -10.30 -7.94
CA ARG A 323 -9.79 -9.73 -8.28
C ARG A 323 -8.76 -10.85 -8.40
N LEU A 324 -7.73 -10.69 -9.23
CA LEU A 324 -6.64 -11.67 -9.32
C LEU A 324 -6.02 -12.00 -7.94
N HIS A 325 -5.98 -11.02 -7.02
CA HIS A 325 -5.50 -11.28 -5.66
C HIS A 325 -6.43 -12.21 -4.87
N ASP A 326 -7.71 -12.23 -5.19
CA ASP A 326 -8.69 -13.08 -4.50
C ASP A 326 -8.56 -14.57 -4.91
N LEU A 327 -7.86 -14.88 -6.03
CA LEU A 327 -7.46 -16.25 -6.36
C LEU A 327 -6.54 -16.85 -5.26
N ARG A 328 -5.66 -16.04 -4.68
CA ARG A 328 -4.86 -16.44 -3.52
C ARG A 328 -5.74 -16.67 -2.28
N HIS A 329 -6.79 -15.89 -2.10
CA HIS A 329 -7.75 -16.12 -1.03
C HIS A 329 -8.53 -17.41 -1.27
N SER A 330 -8.92 -17.70 -2.52
CA SER A 330 -9.56 -18.98 -2.88
C SER A 330 -8.65 -20.19 -2.58
N TYR A 331 -7.35 -20.10 -2.89
CA TYR A 331 -6.37 -21.12 -2.49
C TYR A 331 -6.32 -21.31 -0.96
N ALA A 332 -6.24 -20.23 -0.20
CA ALA A 332 -6.14 -20.30 1.25
C ALA A 332 -7.40 -20.90 1.88
N THR A 333 -8.58 -20.49 1.39
CA THR A 333 -9.88 -21.05 1.79
C THR A 333 -9.93 -22.56 1.49
N ALA A 334 -9.56 -22.98 0.28
CA ALA A 334 -9.54 -24.38 -0.11
C ALA A 334 -8.58 -25.21 0.75
N ALA A 335 -7.38 -24.69 1.03
CA ALA A 335 -6.38 -25.36 1.86
C ALA A 335 -6.86 -25.55 3.30
N LEU A 336 -7.45 -24.52 3.91
CA LEU A 336 -7.99 -24.58 5.26
C LEU A 336 -9.23 -25.52 5.33
N SER A 337 -10.13 -25.47 4.35
CA SER A 337 -11.28 -26.39 4.26
C SER A 337 -10.84 -27.85 4.06
N ALA A 338 -9.67 -28.08 3.48
CA ALA A 338 -9.06 -29.41 3.37
C ALA A 338 -8.32 -29.85 4.65
N GLY A 339 -8.43 -29.12 5.77
CA GLY A 339 -7.80 -29.45 7.05
C GLY A 339 -6.30 -29.11 7.13
N ILE A 340 -5.72 -28.42 6.15
CA ILE A 340 -4.31 -28.03 6.23
C ILE A 340 -4.13 -27.01 7.37
N PRO A 341 -3.19 -27.26 8.32
CA PRO A 341 -2.99 -26.37 9.47
C PRO A 341 -2.75 -24.92 9.04
N ALA A 342 -3.42 -23.97 9.71
CA ALA A 342 -3.32 -22.53 9.40
C ALA A 342 -1.86 -22.01 9.41
N LYS A 343 -0.99 -22.62 10.23
CA LYS A 343 0.45 -22.34 10.26
C LYS A 343 1.11 -22.64 8.92
N VAL A 344 0.85 -23.82 8.35
CA VAL A 344 1.39 -24.23 7.05
C VAL A 344 0.88 -23.32 5.93
N VAL A 345 -0.43 -23.03 5.92
CA VAL A 345 -1.03 -22.11 4.96
C VAL A 345 -0.39 -20.73 5.08
N SER A 346 -0.22 -20.20 6.29
CA SER A 346 0.43 -18.91 6.55
C SER A 346 1.86 -18.84 6.00
N GLU A 347 2.65 -19.91 6.19
CA GLU A 347 4.04 -20.00 5.70
C GLU A 347 4.08 -20.09 4.17
N ARG A 348 3.28 -20.96 3.55
CA ARG A 348 3.18 -21.05 2.10
C ARG A 348 2.78 -19.71 1.46
N LEU A 349 1.85 -19.00 2.07
CA LEU A 349 1.44 -17.69 1.63
C LEU A 349 2.49 -16.58 1.93
N GLY A 350 3.39 -16.77 2.88
CA GLY A 350 4.35 -15.76 3.32
C GLY A 350 3.66 -14.58 4.01
N HIS A 351 2.76 -14.88 4.95
CA HIS A 351 2.19 -13.88 5.84
C HIS A 351 3.20 -13.52 6.94
N ALA A 352 3.29 -12.24 7.27
CA ALA A 352 4.22 -11.77 8.32
C ALA A 352 3.87 -12.35 9.70
N ASN A 353 2.57 -12.56 9.96
CA ASN A 353 2.03 -13.15 11.18
C ASN A 353 0.90 -14.12 10.82
N ILE A 354 0.80 -15.24 11.56
CA ILE A 354 -0.29 -16.20 11.43
C ILE A 354 -1.67 -15.57 11.71
N ALA A 355 -1.74 -14.55 12.57
CA ALA A 355 -2.96 -13.81 12.85
C ALA A 355 -3.63 -13.30 11.55
N ILE A 356 -2.84 -12.89 10.55
CA ILE A 356 -3.38 -12.48 9.24
C ILE A 356 -4.18 -13.61 8.58
N THR A 357 -3.70 -14.86 8.69
CA THR A 357 -4.40 -16.03 8.14
C THR A 357 -5.67 -16.31 8.96
N LEU A 358 -5.56 -16.32 10.26
CA LEU A 358 -6.69 -16.60 11.16
C LEU A 358 -7.78 -15.53 11.04
N ASP A 359 -7.42 -14.25 11.13
CA ASP A 359 -8.37 -13.13 11.03
C ASP A 359 -9.07 -13.07 9.65
N THR A 360 -8.33 -13.40 8.58
CA THR A 360 -8.85 -13.35 7.22
C THR A 360 -9.80 -14.51 6.92
N TYR A 361 -9.53 -15.70 7.46
CA TYR A 361 -10.21 -16.94 7.09
C TYR A 361 -10.94 -17.63 8.25
N SER A 362 -11.13 -16.96 9.40
CA SER A 362 -11.86 -17.51 10.55
C SER A 362 -13.28 -17.99 10.20
N HIS A 363 -13.92 -17.34 9.23
CA HIS A 363 -15.26 -17.72 8.76
C HIS A 363 -15.32 -19.05 8.01
N VAL A 364 -14.18 -19.60 7.58
CA VAL A 364 -14.06 -20.90 6.89
C VAL A 364 -13.90 -22.06 7.86
N LEU A 365 -13.73 -21.77 9.15
CA LEU A 365 -13.38 -22.73 10.20
C LEU A 365 -14.56 -23.15 11.14
N PRO A 366 -15.85 -22.86 10.88
CA PRO A 366 -16.92 -23.12 11.86
C PRO A 366 -17.04 -24.60 12.28
N ASN A 367 -16.77 -25.54 11.41
CA ASN A 367 -16.90 -26.97 11.69
C ASN A 367 -15.64 -27.62 12.29
N MET A 368 -14.54 -26.88 12.42
CA MET A 368 -13.30 -27.44 12.99
C MET A 368 -13.41 -27.80 14.48
N GLN A 369 -14.26 -27.10 15.24
CA GLN A 369 -14.46 -27.45 16.66
C GLN A 369 -15.21 -28.78 16.81
N GLU A 370 -16.23 -29.02 15.99
CA GLU A 370 -16.96 -30.28 15.98
C GLU A 370 -16.08 -31.43 15.53
N GLN A 371 -15.36 -31.25 14.41
CA GLN A 371 -14.40 -32.23 13.92
C GLN A 371 -13.27 -32.51 14.91
N ALA A 372 -12.76 -31.48 15.57
CA ALA A 372 -11.73 -31.65 16.59
C ALA A 372 -12.26 -32.39 17.82
N ALA A 373 -13.49 -32.10 18.24
CA ALA A 373 -14.13 -32.82 19.36
C ALA A 373 -14.31 -34.31 19.03
N GLU A 374 -14.79 -34.62 17.82
CA GLU A 374 -14.96 -36.01 17.35
C GLU A 374 -13.61 -36.75 17.25
N GLN A 375 -12.61 -36.14 16.62
CA GLN A 375 -11.29 -36.73 16.47
C GLN A 375 -10.60 -36.95 17.82
N VAL A 376 -10.69 -35.99 18.74
CA VAL A 376 -10.11 -36.14 20.07
C VAL A 376 -10.86 -37.25 20.86
N ALA A 377 -12.19 -37.27 20.76
CA ALA A 377 -12.98 -38.33 21.41
C ALA A 377 -12.64 -39.71 20.86
N GLN A 378 -12.50 -39.86 19.54
CA GLN A 378 -12.05 -41.14 18.93
C GLN A 378 -10.66 -41.56 19.38
N LEU A 379 -9.70 -40.61 19.46
CA LEU A 379 -8.36 -40.91 19.95
C LEU A 379 -8.31 -41.32 21.44
N ILE A 380 -9.14 -40.72 22.27
CA ILE A 380 -9.13 -40.98 23.72
C ILE A 380 -9.96 -42.24 24.06
N LEU A 381 -11.10 -42.41 23.39
CA LEU A 381 -12.04 -43.45 23.71
C LEU A 381 -11.79 -44.76 22.90
N GLY A 382 -10.97 -44.72 21.86
CA GLY A 382 -10.58 -45.92 21.09
C GLY A 382 -11.72 -46.50 20.24
N SER A 383 -12.70 -45.66 19.85
CA SER A 383 -13.87 -46.09 19.06
C SER A 383 -13.75 -45.70 17.59
#